data_bf7679185c1d013f3e2c2b9f8b96154e
#
_entry.id   bf7679185c1d013f3e2c2b9f8b96154e
#
_cell.length_a   1.000
_cell.length_b   1.000
_cell.length_c   1.000
_cell.angle_alpha   90.00
_cell.angle_beta   90.00
_cell.angle_gamma   90.00
#
_symmetry.space_group_name_H-M   'P 1'
#
loop_
_entity.id
_entity.type
_entity.pdbx_description
1 polymer ?
#
loop_
_entity_poly.entity_id
_entity_poly.type
_entity_poly.pdbx_seq_one_letter_code
_entity_poly.pdbx_strand_id
1 'polypeptide(L)'
;LSGSRKRDYWGPGMNKLSKTKDAWRRALEPDRYNILFEEGTERAGSSPLNDEKRDGTFICAACNNPLFDSSGKFDSGTGWPSFFRPLAEDHIETKRDFKLILPRTEYHCARCGGHQGHVFNDGPAPTGLRYCNNGLAVRFVPRDEDLPPLID
;
A
#
# COMPACT_ATOMS: atom_id res chain seq x y z
N LEU A 1 -9.24 -21.67 -9.10
CA LEU A 1 -9.05 -21.27 -8.10
C LEU A 1 -7.86 -20.39 -7.80
N SER A 2 -6.89 -20.76 -7.02
CA SER A 2 -5.84 -19.81 -6.67
C SER A 2 -5.04 -19.33 -7.89
N GLY A 3 -4.80 -20.20 -8.87
CA GLY A 3 -4.10 -19.82 -10.08
C GLY A 3 -4.84 -18.79 -10.90
N SER A 4 -6.16 -18.95 -10.99
CA SER A 4 -7.00 -17.98 -11.69
C SER A 4 -6.98 -16.63 -11.00
N ARG A 5 -7.07 -16.64 -9.67
CA ARG A 5 -7.02 -15.41 -8.88
C ARG A 5 -5.69 -14.68 -9.04
N LYS A 6 -4.58 -15.44 -9.07
CA LYS A 6 -3.27 -14.83 -9.27
C LYS A 6 -3.14 -14.16 -10.63
N ARG A 7 -3.75 -14.77 -11.66
CA ARG A 7 -3.73 -14.16 -12.99
C ARG A 7 -4.49 -12.83 -12.99
N ASP A 8 -5.56 -12.72 -12.21
CA ASP A 8 -6.27 -11.44 -12.10
C ASP A 8 -5.41 -10.36 -11.51
N TYR A 9 -4.51 -10.69 -10.59
CA TYR A 9 -3.58 -9.71 -10.02
C TYR A 9 -2.53 -9.28 -11.04
N TRP A 10 -2.07 -10.19 -11.89
CA TRP A 10 -0.91 -9.98 -12.74
C TRP A 10 -1.25 -9.67 -14.19
N GLY A 11 -2.53 -9.61 -14.53
CA GLY A 11 -2.96 -9.32 -15.88
C GLY A 11 -2.65 -7.90 -16.29
N PRO A 12 -2.66 -7.63 -17.61
CA PRO A 12 -2.40 -6.29 -18.10
C PRO A 12 -3.48 -5.33 -17.64
N GLY A 13 -3.10 -4.37 -16.84
CA GLY A 13 -4.03 -3.43 -16.25
C GLY A 13 -4.75 -4.02 -15.05
N MET A 14 -4.99 -3.18 -14.07
CA MET A 14 -5.70 -3.53 -12.85
C MET A 14 -7.16 -3.17 -13.02
N ASN A 15 -8.07 -4.11 -12.72
CA ASN A 15 -9.50 -3.80 -12.72
C ASN A 15 -9.80 -2.81 -11.59
N LYS A 16 -10.30 -1.64 -11.96
CA LYS A 16 -10.62 -0.61 -10.98
C LYS A 16 -11.86 -0.99 -10.19
N LEU A 17 -11.84 -0.73 -8.90
CA LEU A 17 -12.97 -0.91 -8.02
C LEU A 17 -13.55 0.48 -7.71
N SER A 18 -14.82 0.68 -8.03
CA SER A 18 -15.48 1.95 -7.80
C SER A 18 -16.49 1.79 -6.67
N LYS A 19 -16.17 2.36 -5.51
CA LYS A 19 -17.06 2.40 -4.35
C LYS A 19 -17.13 3.83 -3.86
N THR A 20 -18.30 4.23 -3.32
CA THR A 20 -18.43 5.56 -2.74
C THR A 20 -17.64 5.68 -1.44
N LYS A 21 -17.27 6.89 -1.09
CA LYS A 21 -16.62 7.13 0.21
C LYS A 21 -17.51 6.68 1.35
N ASP A 22 -18.81 6.83 1.23
CA ASP A 22 -19.75 6.37 2.25
C ASP A 22 -19.66 4.86 2.46
N ALA A 23 -19.57 4.09 1.38
CA ALA A 23 -19.44 2.64 1.48
C ALA A 23 -18.14 2.27 2.19
N TRP A 24 -17.03 2.93 1.86
CA TRP A 24 -15.77 2.69 2.53
C TRP A 24 -15.80 3.10 3.99
N ARG A 25 -16.43 4.24 4.30
CA ARG A 25 -16.54 4.71 5.68
C ARG A 25 -17.25 3.69 6.56
N ARG A 26 -18.27 3.03 6.02
CA ARG A 26 -19.00 2.00 6.75
C ARG A 26 -18.23 0.69 6.89
N ALA A 27 -17.34 0.40 5.94
CA ALA A 27 -16.63 -0.87 5.90
C ALA A 27 -15.31 -0.86 6.68
N LEU A 28 -14.71 0.31 6.88
CA LEU A 28 -13.38 0.44 7.46
C LEU A 28 -13.42 1.08 8.83
N GLU A 29 -12.41 0.75 9.64
CA GLU A 29 -12.19 1.46 10.89
C GLU A 29 -11.89 2.93 10.59
N PRO A 30 -12.33 3.86 11.46
CA PRO A 30 -12.20 5.30 11.15
C PRO A 30 -10.77 5.77 10.87
N ASP A 31 -9.77 5.24 11.59
CA ASP A 31 -8.39 5.64 11.36
C ASP A 31 -7.88 5.15 10.01
N ARG A 32 -8.26 3.95 9.60
CA ARG A 32 -7.88 3.44 8.27
C ARG A 32 -8.60 4.21 7.17
N TYR A 33 -9.87 4.51 7.36
CA TYR A 33 -10.64 5.30 6.39
C TYR A 33 -10.01 6.67 6.20
N ASN A 34 -9.61 7.31 7.29
CA ASN A 34 -9.00 8.64 7.21
C ASN A 34 -7.73 8.63 6.36
N ILE A 35 -6.86 7.63 6.56
CA ILE A 35 -5.62 7.51 5.78
C ILE A 35 -5.94 7.24 4.31
N LEU A 36 -6.78 6.25 4.07
CA LEU A 36 -7.01 5.72 2.71
C LEU A 36 -7.83 6.65 1.84
N PHE A 37 -8.85 7.29 2.39
CA PHE A 37 -9.82 8.03 1.58
C PHE A 37 -9.99 9.50 1.94
N GLU A 38 -9.31 9.96 2.99
CA GLU A 38 -9.25 11.38 3.33
C GLU A 38 -7.82 11.89 3.31
N GLU A 39 -6.90 11.11 2.74
CA GLU A 39 -5.49 11.44 2.55
C GLU A 39 -4.78 11.82 3.84
N GLY A 40 -5.15 11.16 4.93
CA GLY A 40 -4.47 11.36 6.20
C GLY A 40 -3.08 10.75 6.21
N THR A 41 -2.32 11.07 7.24
CA THR A 41 -0.99 10.51 7.47
C THR A 41 -0.92 10.04 8.91
N GLU A 42 -0.48 8.82 9.12
CA GLU A 42 -0.28 8.33 10.48
C GLU A 42 0.97 8.97 11.10
N ARG A 43 1.02 8.97 12.43
CA ARG A 43 2.16 9.52 13.14
C ARG A 43 3.38 8.59 12.98
N ALA A 44 4.56 9.18 12.78
CA ALA A 44 5.80 8.42 12.69
C ALA A 44 5.96 7.53 13.93
N GLY A 45 6.38 6.29 13.72
CA GLY A 45 6.62 5.35 14.80
C GLY A 45 5.38 4.70 15.38
N SER A 46 4.19 5.01 14.83
CA SER A 46 2.93 4.50 15.41
C SER A 46 2.55 3.11 14.93
N SER A 47 3.09 2.64 13.81
CA SER A 47 2.69 1.36 13.26
C SER A 47 3.57 0.20 13.75
N PRO A 48 2.97 -0.90 14.23
CA PRO A 48 3.74 -2.10 14.53
C PRO A 48 4.40 -2.72 13.29
N LEU A 49 3.92 -2.37 12.08
CA LEU A 49 4.50 -2.89 10.85
C LEU A 49 5.90 -2.35 10.58
N ASN A 50 6.33 -1.30 11.28
CA ASN A 50 7.71 -0.87 11.21
C ASN A 50 8.68 -2.00 11.55
N ASP A 51 8.30 -2.84 12.50
CA ASP A 51 9.12 -3.93 12.99
C ASP A 51 8.76 -5.29 12.39
N GLU A 52 7.86 -5.32 11.41
CA GLU A 52 7.46 -6.57 10.78
C GLU A 52 8.57 -7.09 9.89
N LYS A 53 9.14 -8.24 10.24
CA LYS A 53 10.29 -8.81 9.53
C LYS A 53 10.02 -10.21 8.99
N ARG A 54 8.83 -10.75 9.22
CA ARG A 54 8.47 -12.06 8.68
C ARG A 54 8.29 -11.99 7.18
N ASP A 55 8.46 -13.12 6.51
CA ASP A 55 8.16 -13.22 5.09
C ASP A 55 6.66 -13.17 4.86
N GLY A 56 6.25 -12.40 3.90
CA GLY A 56 4.83 -12.28 3.59
C GLY A 56 4.53 -11.14 2.64
N THR A 57 3.25 -10.81 2.58
CA THR A 57 2.73 -9.83 1.64
C THR A 57 1.99 -8.74 2.39
N PHE A 58 2.18 -7.49 1.95
CA PHE A 58 1.44 -6.34 2.48
C PHE A 58 0.34 -6.00 1.48
N ILE A 59 -0.90 -6.11 1.94
CA ILE A 59 -2.07 -5.92 1.08
C ILE A 59 -2.78 -4.62 1.44
N CYS A 60 -3.48 -4.03 0.46
CA CYS A 60 -4.28 -2.83 0.71
C CYS A 60 -5.32 -3.11 1.78
N ALA A 61 -5.37 -2.27 2.82
CA ALA A 61 -6.31 -2.47 3.92
C ALA A 61 -7.76 -2.28 3.49
N ALA A 62 -8.02 -1.63 2.36
CA ALA A 62 -9.37 -1.43 1.85
C ALA A 62 -9.83 -2.59 0.99
N CYS A 63 -9.10 -2.93 -0.07
CA CYS A 63 -9.60 -3.87 -1.08
C CYS A 63 -8.85 -5.19 -1.15
N ASN A 64 -7.83 -5.38 -0.32
CA ASN A 64 -6.99 -6.59 -0.26
C ASN A 64 -6.05 -6.77 -1.45
N ASN A 65 -5.88 -5.74 -2.29
CA ASN A 65 -4.94 -5.81 -3.40
C ASN A 65 -3.50 -5.97 -2.86
N PRO A 66 -2.74 -6.98 -3.28
CA PRO A 66 -1.35 -7.12 -2.84
C PRO A 66 -0.51 -5.95 -3.37
N LEU A 67 0.19 -5.25 -2.48
CA LEU A 67 0.94 -4.06 -2.86
C LEU A 67 2.45 -4.22 -2.73
N PHE A 68 2.91 -4.88 -1.67
CA PHE A 68 4.35 -5.03 -1.42
C PHE A 68 4.65 -6.42 -0.90
N ASP A 69 5.84 -6.91 -1.27
CA ASP A 69 6.36 -8.15 -0.73
C ASP A 69 7.42 -7.84 0.32
N SER A 70 7.54 -8.71 1.33
CA SER A 70 8.53 -8.53 2.39
C SER A 70 9.96 -8.44 1.89
N SER A 71 10.25 -9.04 0.72
CA SER A 71 11.59 -8.96 0.13
C SER A 71 11.98 -7.54 -0.26
N GLY A 72 11.01 -6.65 -0.41
CA GLY A 72 11.27 -5.25 -0.74
C GLY A 72 11.26 -4.33 0.47
N LYS A 73 10.98 -4.86 1.65
CA LYS A 73 10.91 -4.03 2.86
C LYS A 73 12.28 -3.76 3.44
N PHE A 74 12.49 -2.54 3.92
CA PHE A 74 13.74 -2.18 4.60
C PHE A 74 13.46 -1.18 5.72
N ASP A 75 14.39 -1.07 6.65
CA ASP A 75 14.30 -0.12 7.75
C ASP A 75 14.89 1.22 7.28
N SER A 76 14.03 2.19 7.03
CA SER A 76 14.46 3.50 6.56
C SER A 76 14.81 4.46 7.70
N GLY A 77 14.44 4.12 8.93
CA GLY A 77 14.64 5.01 10.06
C GLY A 77 13.66 6.18 10.11
N THR A 78 12.66 6.20 9.22
CA THR A 78 11.73 7.36 9.14
C THR A 78 10.55 7.24 10.08
N GLY A 79 10.26 6.06 10.58
CA GLY A 79 9.08 5.83 11.43
C GLY A 79 7.86 5.33 10.69
N TRP A 80 7.98 5.10 9.39
CA TRP A 80 6.93 4.48 8.58
C TRP A 80 7.47 3.24 7.87
N PRO A 81 6.62 2.20 7.67
CA PRO A 81 7.05 1.05 6.87
C PRO A 81 7.54 1.48 5.50
N SER A 82 8.68 0.96 5.09
CA SER A 82 9.33 1.41 3.85
C SER A 82 9.69 0.24 2.96
N PHE A 83 9.56 0.45 1.65
CA PHE A 83 9.83 -0.56 0.63
C PHE A 83 10.61 0.09 -0.52
N PHE A 84 11.45 -0.69 -1.18
CA PHE A 84 12.20 -0.11 -2.31
C PHE A 84 11.57 -0.46 -3.66
N ARG A 85 10.51 -1.26 -3.68
CA ARG A 85 9.76 -1.55 -4.90
C ARG A 85 8.37 -2.08 -4.54
N PRO A 86 7.36 -1.85 -5.40
CA PRO A 86 6.07 -2.52 -5.23
C PRO A 86 6.17 -3.99 -5.65
N LEU A 87 5.18 -4.79 -5.26
CA LEU A 87 5.06 -6.18 -5.67
C LEU A 87 4.95 -6.29 -7.19
N ALA A 88 4.17 -5.40 -7.79
CA ALA A 88 4.01 -5.26 -9.23
C ALA A 88 3.73 -3.79 -9.51
N GLU A 89 4.31 -3.25 -10.58
CA GLU A 89 4.22 -1.81 -10.84
C GLU A 89 2.79 -1.34 -11.11
N ASP A 90 1.96 -2.19 -11.72
CA ASP A 90 0.58 -1.82 -12.01
C ASP A 90 -0.37 -1.97 -10.81
N HIS A 91 0.12 -2.38 -9.66
CA HIS A 91 -0.69 -2.45 -8.45
C HIS A 91 -0.77 -1.12 -7.72
N ILE A 92 0.08 -0.17 -8.05
CA ILE A 92 0.02 1.19 -7.50
C ILE A 92 -0.01 2.20 -8.64
N GLU A 93 -0.51 3.39 -8.33
CA GLU A 93 -0.47 4.54 -9.23
C GLU A 93 0.07 5.73 -8.47
N THR A 94 0.76 6.61 -9.18
CA THR A 94 1.39 7.79 -8.56
C THR A 94 0.74 9.06 -9.10
N LYS A 95 0.81 10.12 -8.29
CA LYS A 95 0.46 11.47 -8.73
C LYS A 95 1.27 12.47 -7.93
N ARG A 96 1.44 13.69 -8.49
CA ARG A 96 2.17 14.75 -7.80
C ARG A 96 1.30 15.33 -6.70
N ASP A 97 1.93 15.56 -5.55
CA ASP A 97 1.28 16.14 -4.38
C ASP A 97 1.90 17.52 -4.15
N PHE A 98 1.10 18.57 -4.26
CA PHE A 98 1.54 19.96 -4.15
C PHE A 98 1.13 20.61 -2.83
N LYS A 99 0.73 19.82 -1.83
CA LYS A 99 0.26 20.34 -0.54
C LYS A 99 1.37 21.06 0.23
N LEU A 100 2.62 20.64 0.04
CA LEU A 100 3.77 21.27 0.69
C LEU A 100 4.50 22.14 -0.32
N ILE A 101 5.40 23.00 0.20
CA ILE A 101 6.21 23.89 -0.65
C ILE A 101 6.98 23.11 -1.70
N LEU A 102 7.62 21.99 -1.31
CA LEU A 102 8.30 21.10 -2.24
C LEU A 102 7.34 20.02 -2.66
N PRO A 103 7.06 19.88 -3.97
CA PRO A 103 6.17 18.83 -4.44
C PRO A 103 6.71 17.45 -4.11
N ARG A 104 5.80 16.55 -3.76
CA ARG A 104 6.11 15.14 -3.52
C ARG A 104 5.35 14.29 -4.51
N THR A 105 5.76 13.03 -4.64
CA THR A 105 5.02 12.04 -5.42
C THR A 105 4.30 11.12 -4.46
N GLU A 106 2.97 11.16 -4.47
CA GLU A 106 2.18 10.23 -3.68
C GLU A 106 1.85 9.00 -4.50
N TYR A 107 1.53 7.90 -3.83
CA TYR A 107 1.00 6.74 -4.52
C TYR A 107 -0.21 6.19 -3.79
N HIS A 108 -1.06 5.53 -4.55
CA HIS A 108 -2.29 4.95 -4.05
C HIS A 108 -2.49 3.58 -4.68
N CYS A 109 -3.38 2.79 -4.08
CA CYS A 109 -3.75 1.49 -4.62
C CYS A 109 -4.39 1.68 -6.00
N ALA A 110 -3.84 1.00 -7.01
CA ALA A 110 -4.35 1.14 -8.36
C ALA A 110 -5.77 0.62 -8.50
N ARG A 111 -6.20 -0.28 -7.61
CA ARG A 111 -7.50 -0.91 -7.70
C ARG A 111 -8.62 -0.08 -7.06
N CYS A 112 -8.44 0.35 -5.82
CA CYS A 112 -9.50 1.06 -5.09
C CYS A 112 -9.27 2.56 -4.97
N GLY A 113 -8.06 3.02 -5.31
CA GLY A 113 -7.71 4.44 -5.20
C GLY A 113 -7.32 4.87 -3.80
N GLY A 114 -7.27 3.97 -2.83
CA GLY A 114 -6.92 4.32 -1.45
C GLY A 114 -5.48 4.81 -1.34
N HIS A 115 -5.31 5.96 -0.68
CA HIS A 115 -4.00 6.58 -0.49
C HIS A 115 -3.11 5.68 0.36
N GLN A 116 -1.87 5.47 -0.07
CA GLN A 116 -0.93 4.62 0.62
C GLN A 116 0.21 5.40 1.25
N GLY A 117 0.82 6.29 0.50
CA GLY A 117 1.96 7.05 0.99
C GLY A 117 2.62 7.86 -0.10
N HIS A 118 3.93 8.07 0.05
CA HIS A 118 4.73 8.85 -0.89
C HIS A 118 5.99 8.09 -1.27
N VAL A 119 6.48 8.33 -2.48
CA VAL A 119 7.71 7.71 -2.96
C VAL A 119 8.78 8.78 -3.14
N PHE A 120 10.00 8.46 -2.69
CA PHE A 120 11.15 9.34 -2.73
C PHE A 120 12.29 8.64 -3.46
N ASN A 121 13.29 9.41 -3.90
CA ASN A 121 14.43 8.86 -4.65
C ASN A 121 15.68 8.68 -3.78
N ASP A 122 15.52 8.55 -2.50
CA ASP A 122 16.60 8.35 -1.53
C ASP A 122 16.58 6.95 -0.92
N GLY A 123 16.17 5.96 -1.68
CA GLY A 123 16.10 4.58 -1.24
C GLY A 123 17.35 3.78 -1.59
N PRO A 124 17.37 2.51 -1.17
CA PRO A 124 18.51 1.63 -1.42
C PRO A 124 18.52 1.07 -2.84
N ALA A 125 19.68 0.56 -3.25
CA ALA A 125 19.77 -0.24 -4.47
C ALA A 125 18.83 -1.46 -4.31
N PRO A 126 18.30 -2.02 -5.42
CA PRO A 126 18.62 -1.68 -6.80
C PRO A 126 17.82 -0.50 -7.38
N THR A 127 16.68 -0.12 -6.78
CA THR A 127 15.82 0.88 -7.41
C THR A 127 16.20 2.32 -7.07
N GLY A 128 16.82 2.53 -5.92
CA GLY A 128 17.05 3.88 -5.44
C GLY A 128 15.79 4.58 -4.92
N LEU A 129 14.68 3.84 -4.84
CA LEU A 129 13.40 4.40 -4.42
C LEU A 129 13.06 4.00 -2.99
N ARG A 130 12.37 4.89 -2.30
CA ARG A 130 11.82 4.63 -0.97
C ARG A 130 10.32 4.92 -1.01
N TYR A 131 9.53 3.84 -0.97
CA TYR A 131 8.08 3.91 -0.85
C TYR A 131 7.77 3.95 0.64
N CYS A 132 7.38 5.13 1.12
CA CYS A 132 7.08 5.37 2.52
C CYS A 132 5.59 5.19 2.71
N ASN A 133 5.18 4.08 3.32
CA ASN A 133 3.78 3.66 3.36
C ASN A 133 3.19 3.89 4.74
N ASN A 134 1.94 4.35 4.78
CA ASN A 134 1.20 4.37 6.04
C ASN A 134 0.88 2.94 6.45
N GLY A 135 1.21 2.56 7.69
CA GLY A 135 0.95 1.21 8.16
C GLY A 135 -0.54 0.90 8.25
N LEU A 136 -1.36 1.91 8.56
CA LEU A 136 -2.81 1.73 8.61
C LEU A 136 -3.44 1.48 7.24
N ALA A 137 -2.72 1.83 6.16
CA ALA A 137 -3.23 1.64 4.79
C ALA A 137 -3.01 0.22 4.27
N VAL A 138 -2.26 -0.61 4.99
CA VAL A 138 -1.96 -1.98 4.59
C VAL A 138 -2.19 -2.94 5.76
N ARG A 139 -2.31 -4.22 5.43
CA ARG A 139 -2.27 -5.32 6.39
C ARG A 139 -1.20 -6.30 5.96
N PHE A 140 -0.56 -6.93 6.93
CA PHE A 140 0.46 -7.94 6.65
C PHE A 140 -0.17 -9.32 6.65
N VAL A 141 0.15 -10.12 5.63
CA VAL A 141 -0.28 -11.52 5.53
C VAL A 141 0.97 -12.39 5.51
N PRO A 142 1.20 -13.21 6.53
CA PRO A 142 2.37 -14.10 6.54
C PRO A 142 2.39 -15.03 5.33
N ARG A 143 3.60 -15.44 4.91
CA ARG A 143 3.78 -16.25 3.69
C ARG A 143 3.06 -17.59 3.75
N ASP A 144 2.92 -18.16 4.93
CA ASP A 144 2.27 -19.46 5.11
C ASP A 144 0.75 -19.38 5.17
N GLU A 145 0.18 -18.17 5.04
CA GLU A 145 -1.26 -17.98 4.99
C GLU A 145 -1.71 -17.60 3.58
N ASP A 146 -2.91 -18.02 3.22
CA ASP A 146 -3.48 -17.65 1.93
C ASP A 146 -3.83 -16.17 1.94
N LEU A 147 -3.60 -15.51 0.78
CA LEU A 147 -4.06 -14.14 0.62
C LEU A 147 -5.59 -14.10 0.64
N PRO A 148 -6.19 -13.15 1.35
CA PRO A 148 -7.64 -13.03 1.32
C PRO A 148 -8.12 -12.64 -0.07
N PRO A 149 -9.36 -12.99 -0.44
CA PRO A 149 -9.90 -12.58 -1.74
C PRO A 149 -10.03 -11.07 -1.83
N LEU A 150 -9.95 -10.58 -3.08
CA LEU A 150 -10.16 -9.16 -3.32
C LEU A 150 -11.58 -8.77 -2.90
N ILE A 151 -11.69 -7.58 -2.32
CA ILE A 151 -13.00 -7.02 -1.96
C ILE A 151 -13.64 -6.45 -3.22
N ASP A 152 -14.92 -6.72 -3.39
CA ASP A 152 -15.70 -6.16 -4.50
C ASP A 152 -16.44 -4.90 -4.09
#